data_f97988dd267d1ce06aad571e354ed1ae
#
_entry.id   f97988dd267d1ce06aad571e354ed1ae
#
_cell.length_a   1.000
_cell.length_b   1.000
_cell.length_c   1.000
_cell.angle_alpha   90.00
_cell.angle_beta   90.00
_cell.angle_gamma   90.00
#
_symmetry.space_group_name_H-M   'P 1'
#
loop_
_entity.id
_entity.type
_entity.pdbx_description
1 polymer ?
#
loop_
_entity_poly.entity_id
_entity_poly.type
_entity_poly.pdbx_seq_one_letter_code
_entity_poly.pdbx_strand_id
1 'polypeptide(L)'
;MDINNLTLPQAPFDPIDTTELFKDKKVILFGLPGAFTPTCSSKQLPGYEEMFSKFQEKGILEIYCVSVNDGFVMSNWFKNQGILNVKWLADGSGLLTDRLGMLCKKDNLGFGVRSWRYACVINNGIVEQMFAEEGKCDNHDEDPYDISSPENVYEKL
;
A
#
# COMPACT_ATOMS: atom_id res chain seq x y z
N MET A 1 -11.00 11.52 3.61
CA MET A 1 -10.99 10.18 4.22
C MET A 1 -9.93 10.17 5.30
N ASP A 2 -10.29 9.75 6.49
CA ASP A 2 -9.45 9.80 7.69
C ASP A 2 -9.06 8.38 8.09
N ILE A 3 -7.75 8.10 8.14
CA ILE A 3 -7.22 6.78 8.52
C ILE A 3 -6.54 6.78 9.89
N ASN A 4 -6.77 7.80 10.68
CA ASN A 4 -6.31 7.84 12.07
C ASN A 4 -7.11 6.86 12.95
N ASN A 5 -6.63 6.62 14.16
CA ASN A 5 -7.30 5.83 15.18
C ASN A 5 -7.51 4.36 14.83
N LEU A 6 -6.60 3.77 14.05
CA LEU A 6 -6.56 2.34 13.81
C LEU A 6 -5.34 1.74 14.51
N THR A 7 -5.53 0.56 15.09
CA THR A 7 -4.43 -0.25 15.60
C THR A 7 -4.28 -1.46 14.68
N LEU A 8 -3.12 -1.56 14.03
CA LEU A 8 -2.84 -2.62 13.07
C LEU A 8 -1.92 -3.66 13.72
N PRO A 9 -2.40 -4.89 13.98
CA PRO A 9 -1.53 -5.96 14.44
C PRO A 9 -0.45 -6.27 13.42
N GLN A 10 0.79 -6.41 13.88
CA GLN A 10 1.97 -6.61 13.02
C GLN A 10 2.80 -7.82 13.46
N ALA A 11 2.19 -8.82 14.09
CA ALA A 11 2.95 -10.00 14.56
C ALA A 11 3.90 -10.52 13.46
N PRO A 12 5.12 -10.87 13.80
CA PRO A 12 5.73 -10.96 15.14
C PRO A 12 6.21 -9.64 15.73
N PHE A 13 5.94 -8.51 15.06
CA PHE A 13 6.35 -7.19 15.50
C PHE A 13 5.24 -6.52 16.32
N ASP A 14 5.56 -5.41 16.98
CA ASP A 14 4.60 -4.65 17.77
C ASP A 14 3.49 -4.05 16.90
N PRO A 15 2.26 -3.92 17.43
CA PRO A 15 1.19 -3.29 16.70
C PRO A 15 1.50 -1.82 16.39
N ILE A 16 0.92 -1.32 15.30
CA ILE A 16 1.10 0.06 14.85
C ILE A 16 -0.20 0.83 15.05
N ASP A 17 -0.08 2.01 15.68
CA ASP A 17 -1.16 2.99 15.77
C ASP A 17 -1.02 3.96 14.60
N THR A 18 -2.04 4.04 13.74
CA THR A 18 -1.98 4.87 12.53
C THR A 18 -1.92 6.37 12.85
N THR A 19 -2.53 6.83 13.95
CA THR A 19 -2.44 8.23 14.37
C THR A 19 -0.99 8.62 14.63
N GLU A 20 -0.27 7.79 15.38
CA GLU A 20 1.16 8.04 15.68
C GLU A 20 2.03 7.89 14.43
N LEU A 21 1.74 6.90 13.59
CA LEU A 21 2.53 6.62 12.40
C LEU A 21 2.51 7.78 11.42
N PHE A 22 1.34 8.38 11.19
CA PHE A 22 1.16 9.42 10.16
C PHE A 22 1.17 10.85 10.72
N LYS A 23 1.40 11.01 12.01
CA LYS A 23 1.36 12.32 12.68
C LYS A 23 2.37 13.28 12.05
N ASP A 24 1.87 14.45 11.64
CA ASP A 24 2.68 15.55 11.09
C ASP A 24 3.55 15.15 9.91
N LYS A 25 3.11 14.15 9.14
CA LYS A 25 3.83 13.65 7.97
C LYS A 25 2.98 13.70 6.73
N LYS A 26 3.63 14.02 5.61
CA LYS A 26 3.05 13.80 4.29
C LYS A 26 3.73 12.57 3.68
N VAL A 27 2.94 11.56 3.37
CA VAL A 27 3.44 10.25 2.93
C VAL A 27 2.66 9.76 1.73
N ILE A 28 3.23 8.79 1.02
CA ILE A 28 2.51 7.98 0.05
C ILE A 28 2.25 6.63 0.68
N LEU A 29 1.03 6.15 0.52
CA LEU A 29 0.62 4.81 0.86
C LEU A 29 0.12 4.14 -0.41
N PHE A 30 0.67 3.00 -0.79
CA PHE A 30 0.15 2.23 -1.91
C PHE A 30 -0.22 0.82 -1.45
N GLY A 31 -1.35 0.36 -1.98
CA GLY A 31 -1.89 -0.96 -1.70
C GLY A 31 -1.89 -1.84 -2.94
N LEU A 32 -1.83 -3.14 -2.72
CA LEU A 32 -1.71 -4.12 -3.79
C LEU A 32 -2.34 -5.45 -3.38
N PRO A 33 -2.67 -6.32 -4.37
CA PRO A 33 -3.37 -7.59 -4.09
C PRO A 33 -2.60 -8.59 -3.25
N GLY A 34 -1.28 -8.54 -3.22
CA GLY A 34 -0.57 -9.47 -2.36
C GLY A 34 0.94 -9.49 -2.54
N ALA A 35 1.64 -9.73 -1.44
CA ALA A 35 3.06 -10.02 -1.42
C ALA A 35 3.36 -11.25 -2.30
N PHE A 36 4.50 -11.24 -2.97
CA PHE A 36 4.98 -12.32 -3.84
C PHE A 36 4.14 -12.53 -5.12
N THR A 37 3.13 -11.71 -5.38
CA THR A 37 2.39 -11.81 -6.64
C THR A 37 3.13 -11.07 -7.77
N PRO A 38 2.90 -11.43 -9.07
CA PRO A 38 3.77 -10.96 -10.15
C PRO A 38 3.92 -9.46 -10.31
N THR A 39 2.83 -8.72 -10.55
CA THR A 39 2.88 -7.26 -10.78
C THR A 39 3.37 -6.51 -9.56
N CYS A 40 2.96 -6.94 -8.37
CA CYS A 40 3.36 -6.34 -7.10
C CYS A 40 4.87 -6.44 -6.90
N SER A 41 5.45 -7.60 -7.20
CA SER A 41 6.87 -7.89 -7.00
C SER A 41 7.77 -7.36 -8.11
N SER A 42 7.28 -7.33 -9.36
CA SER A 42 8.11 -6.97 -10.51
C SER A 42 8.03 -5.51 -10.92
N LYS A 43 6.96 -4.80 -10.55
CA LYS A 43 6.70 -3.43 -11.03
C LYS A 43 6.40 -2.45 -9.91
N GLN A 44 5.34 -2.67 -9.12
CA GLN A 44 4.84 -1.64 -8.22
C GLN A 44 5.80 -1.36 -7.07
N LEU A 45 6.19 -2.38 -6.32
CA LEU A 45 7.11 -2.19 -5.19
C LEU A 45 8.49 -1.69 -5.64
N PRO A 46 9.15 -2.32 -6.64
CA PRO A 46 10.42 -1.80 -7.13
C PRO A 46 10.33 -0.39 -7.68
N GLY A 47 9.23 -0.06 -8.37
CA GLY A 47 9.02 1.27 -8.93
C GLY A 47 8.99 2.36 -7.88
N TYR A 48 8.29 2.16 -6.78
CA TYR A 48 8.28 3.12 -5.67
C TYR A 48 9.62 3.20 -4.97
N GLU A 49 10.30 2.08 -4.82
CA GLU A 49 11.65 2.08 -4.23
C GLU A 49 12.63 2.89 -5.06
N GLU A 50 12.64 2.73 -6.37
CA GLU A 50 13.51 3.48 -7.28
C GLU A 50 13.24 4.98 -7.25
N MET A 51 11.99 5.38 -7.10
CA MET A 51 11.59 6.80 -7.11
C MET A 51 11.55 7.44 -5.73
N PHE A 52 11.94 6.74 -4.69
CA PHE A 52 11.85 7.23 -3.32
C PHE A 52 12.49 8.62 -3.14
N SER A 53 13.74 8.79 -3.61
CA SER A 53 14.45 10.07 -3.48
C SER A 53 13.75 11.22 -4.22
N LYS A 54 13.17 10.95 -5.39
CA LYS A 54 12.41 11.93 -6.15
C LYS A 54 11.17 12.39 -5.39
N PHE A 55 10.46 11.45 -4.76
CA PHE A 55 9.29 11.77 -3.94
C PHE A 55 9.69 12.62 -2.72
N GLN A 56 10.84 12.34 -2.11
CA GLN A 56 11.33 13.16 -0.99
C GLN A 56 11.55 14.62 -1.42
N GLU A 57 12.05 14.85 -2.62
CA GLU A 57 12.24 16.20 -3.16
C GLU A 57 10.92 16.97 -3.31
N LYS A 58 9.80 16.27 -3.43
CA LYS A 58 8.44 16.86 -3.48
C LYS A 58 7.76 16.93 -2.12
N GLY A 59 8.48 16.69 -1.05
CA GLY A 59 7.95 16.81 0.31
C GLY A 59 7.32 15.56 0.87
N ILE A 60 7.45 14.42 0.20
CA ILE A 60 7.00 13.13 0.73
C ILE A 60 8.06 12.61 1.68
N LEU A 61 7.70 12.45 2.95
CA LEU A 61 8.65 12.02 3.96
C LEU A 61 8.92 10.54 3.92
N GLU A 62 7.86 9.73 3.74
CA GLU A 62 7.93 8.27 3.74
C GLU A 62 6.97 7.68 2.71
N ILE A 63 7.26 6.44 2.28
CA ILE A 63 6.39 5.66 1.39
C ILE A 63 6.12 4.32 2.08
N TYR A 64 4.85 3.97 2.18
CA TYR A 64 4.38 2.73 2.79
C TYR A 64 3.69 1.85 1.75
N CYS A 65 4.03 0.56 1.79
CA CYS A 65 3.35 -0.48 1.04
C CYS A 65 2.43 -1.27 1.97
N VAL A 66 1.16 -1.35 1.61
CA VAL A 66 0.15 -2.08 2.39
C VAL A 66 -0.35 -3.28 1.60
N SER A 67 -0.50 -4.41 2.27
CA SER A 67 -1.11 -5.60 1.69
C SER A 67 -1.90 -6.35 2.76
N VAL A 68 -2.96 -7.05 2.33
CA VAL A 68 -3.72 -7.94 3.20
C VAL A 68 -2.94 -9.24 3.34
N ASN A 69 -1.82 -9.14 4.06
CA ASN A 69 -0.89 -10.20 4.41
C ASN A 69 -0.41 -9.94 5.84
N ASP A 70 0.08 -10.97 6.50
CA ASP A 70 0.62 -10.84 7.85
C ASP A 70 2.05 -10.28 7.87
N GLY A 71 2.55 -9.99 9.07
CA GLY A 71 3.89 -9.42 9.25
C GLY A 71 5.02 -10.37 8.86
N PHE A 72 4.84 -11.68 9.02
CA PHE A 72 5.84 -12.66 8.59
C PHE A 72 6.03 -12.61 7.08
N VAL A 73 4.94 -12.58 6.33
CA VAL A 73 4.96 -12.54 4.87
C VAL A 73 5.54 -11.22 4.38
N MET A 74 5.09 -10.09 4.91
CA MET A 74 5.55 -8.76 4.48
C MET A 74 7.03 -8.57 4.75
N SER A 75 7.50 -8.95 5.94
CA SER A 75 8.92 -8.86 6.29
C SER A 75 9.79 -9.67 5.34
N ASN A 76 9.40 -10.91 5.05
CA ASN A 76 10.14 -11.79 4.17
C ASN A 76 10.14 -11.32 2.72
N TRP A 77 8.99 -10.83 2.25
CA TRP A 77 8.86 -10.28 0.89
C TRP A 77 9.78 -9.09 0.67
N PHE A 78 9.81 -8.15 1.61
CA PHE A 78 10.67 -6.97 1.52
C PHE A 78 12.16 -7.35 1.54
N LYS A 79 12.56 -8.32 2.36
CA LYS A 79 13.93 -8.85 2.36
C LYS A 79 14.27 -9.49 1.02
N ASN A 80 13.37 -10.29 0.49
CA ASN A 80 13.56 -10.98 -0.80
C ASN A 80 13.71 -9.98 -1.95
N GLN A 81 12.97 -8.87 -1.90
CA GLN A 81 13.02 -7.81 -2.92
C GLN A 81 14.19 -6.83 -2.72
N GLY A 82 14.92 -6.91 -1.62
CA GLY A 82 16.04 -6.01 -1.32
C GLY A 82 15.59 -4.55 -1.10
N ILE A 83 14.39 -4.34 -0.56
CA ILE A 83 13.84 -3.01 -0.33
C ILE A 83 14.54 -2.33 0.85
N LEU A 84 15.00 -1.10 0.66
CA LEU A 84 15.76 -0.35 1.67
C LEU A 84 15.00 0.85 2.23
N ASN A 85 14.21 1.53 1.42
CA ASN A 85 13.61 2.83 1.77
C ASN A 85 12.09 2.76 1.97
N VAL A 86 11.37 2.07 1.09
CA VAL A 86 9.94 1.85 1.25
C VAL A 86 9.72 0.97 2.48
N LYS A 87 8.70 1.33 3.27
CA LYS A 87 8.32 0.58 4.48
C LYS A 87 7.06 -0.23 4.21
N TRP A 88 6.89 -1.33 4.92
CA TRP A 88 5.69 -2.16 4.78
C TRP A 88 4.77 -2.00 5.98
N LEU A 89 3.47 -2.16 5.72
CA LEU A 89 2.43 -2.29 6.72
C LEU A 89 1.66 -3.58 6.43
N ALA A 90 1.67 -4.49 7.38
CA ALA A 90 0.87 -5.70 7.28
C ALA A 90 -0.57 -5.36 7.69
N ASP A 91 -1.50 -5.64 6.79
CA ASP A 91 -2.93 -5.43 7.04
C ASP A 91 -3.69 -6.74 6.90
N GLY A 92 -3.18 -7.78 7.58
CA GLY A 92 -3.72 -9.13 7.48
C GLY A 92 -5.20 -9.26 7.83
N SER A 93 -5.69 -8.40 8.71
CA SER A 93 -7.11 -8.34 9.08
C SER A 93 -7.94 -7.41 8.20
N GLY A 94 -7.31 -6.70 7.26
CA GLY A 94 -7.99 -5.82 6.31
C GLY A 94 -8.53 -4.53 6.90
N LEU A 95 -8.11 -4.13 8.09
CA LEU A 95 -8.66 -2.96 8.79
C LEU A 95 -8.42 -1.65 8.05
N LEU A 96 -7.18 -1.40 7.66
CA LEU A 96 -6.80 -0.20 6.93
C LEU A 96 -7.35 -0.23 5.50
N THR A 97 -7.24 -1.37 4.86
CA THR A 97 -7.76 -1.58 3.51
C THR A 97 -9.26 -1.34 3.44
N ASP A 98 -10.01 -1.82 4.44
CA ASP A 98 -11.45 -1.56 4.55
C ASP A 98 -11.74 -0.07 4.76
N ARG A 99 -11.01 0.59 5.66
CA ARG A 99 -11.18 2.02 5.94
C ARG A 99 -11.00 2.85 4.66
N LEU A 100 -10.08 2.44 3.79
CA LEU A 100 -9.82 3.09 2.51
C LEU A 100 -10.82 2.69 1.42
N GLY A 101 -11.72 1.74 1.68
CA GLY A 101 -12.69 1.27 0.70
C GLY A 101 -12.08 0.41 -0.40
N MET A 102 -10.96 -0.25 -0.13
CA MET A 102 -10.19 -0.99 -1.12
C MET A 102 -10.25 -2.51 -0.99
N LEU A 103 -11.02 -3.06 -0.05
CA LEU A 103 -11.19 -4.51 0.04
C LEU A 103 -11.91 -5.04 -1.20
N CYS A 104 -11.45 -6.15 -1.71
CA CYS A 104 -12.10 -6.88 -2.80
C CYS A 104 -11.81 -8.37 -2.68
N LYS A 105 -12.70 -9.18 -3.24
CA LYS A 105 -12.51 -10.64 -3.30
C LYS A 105 -11.67 -10.99 -4.50
N LYS A 106 -10.73 -11.92 -4.29
CA LYS A 106 -9.91 -12.51 -5.35
C LYS A 106 -9.98 -14.05 -5.26
N ASP A 107 -11.19 -14.54 -5.07
CA ASP A 107 -11.46 -15.96 -4.95
C ASP A 107 -11.15 -16.72 -6.24
N ASN A 108 -11.32 -16.05 -7.39
CA ASN A 108 -10.96 -16.59 -8.70
C ASN A 108 -9.48 -16.97 -8.83
N LEU A 109 -8.62 -16.37 -7.99
CA LEU A 109 -7.20 -16.67 -7.95
C LEU A 109 -6.81 -17.51 -6.71
N GLY A 110 -7.78 -17.84 -5.88
CA GLY A 110 -7.51 -18.54 -4.63
C GLY A 110 -6.87 -17.66 -3.55
N PHE A 111 -6.98 -16.34 -3.67
CA PHE A 111 -6.37 -15.41 -2.72
C PHE A 111 -7.29 -15.03 -1.56
N GLY A 112 -8.60 -15.21 -1.72
CA GLY A 112 -9.58 -14.73 -0.75
C GLY A 112 -9.73 -13.21 -0.80
N VAL A 113 -10.01 -12.59 0.34
CA VAL A 113 -10.18 -11.13 0.44
C VAL A 113 -8.82 -10.46 0.45
N ARG A 114 -8.62 -9.54 -0.45
CA ARG A 114 -7.37 -8.79 -0.63
C ARG A 114 -7.66 -7.31 -0.88
N SER A 115 -6.62 -6.55 -1.19
CA SER A 115 -6.76 -5.14 -1.57
C SER A 115 -6.83 -4.98 -3.08
N TRP A 116 -7.69 -4.05 -3.50
CA TRP A 116 -7.58 -3.47 -4.84
C TRP A 116 -6.27 -2.69 -4.95
N ARG A 117 -5.75 -2.51 -6.16
CA ARG A 117 -4.51 -1.77 -6.38
C ARG A 117 -4.77 -0.27 -6.42
N TYR A 118 -4.03 0.47 -5.62
CA TYR A 118 -4.17 1.91 -5.49
C TYR A 118 -2.88 2.53 -4.96
N ALA A 119 -2.80 3.85 -5.05
CA ALA A 119 -1.88 4.67 -4.29
C ALA A 119 -2.64 5.89 -3.76
N CYS A 120 -2.20 6.45 -2.67
CA CYS A 120 -2.80 7.68 -2.14
C CYS A 120 -1.75 8.55 -1.46
N VAL A 121 -2.03 9.84 -1.43
CA VAL A 121 -1.23 10.83 -0.70
C VAL A 121 -1.95 11.12 0.60
N ILE A 122 -1.24 10.97 1.70
CA ILE A 122 -1.78 11.15 3.05
C ILE A 122 -1.01 12.27 3.73
N ASN A 123 -1.74 13.19 4.35
CA ASN A 123 -1.16 14.25 5.16
C ASN A 123 -1.77 14.19 6.55
N ASN A 124 -0.94 13.92 7.56
CA ASN A 124 -1.35 13.81 8.95
C ASN A 124 -2.54 12.86 9.15
N GLY A 125 -2.51 11.71 8.47
CA GLY A 125 -3.57 10.69 8.52
C GLY A 125 -4.81 10.98 7.69
N ILE A 126 -4.83 12.06 6.91
CA ILE A 126 -5.95 12.43 6.04
C ILE A 126 -5.55 12.19 4.58
N VAL A 127 -6.38 11.45 3.85
CA VAL A 127 -6.17 11.19 2.42
C VAL A 127 -6.49 12.44 1.62
N GLU A 128 -5.48 13.01 0.97
CA GLU A 128 -5.63 14.20 0.12
C GLU A 128 -5.93 13.85 -1.34
N GLN A 129 -5.30 12.78 -1.84
CA GLN A 129 -5.45 12.32 -3.23
C GLN A 129 -5.52 10.81 -3.26
N MET A 130 -6.38 10.27 -4.11
CA MET A 130 -6.53 8.83 -4.31
C MET A 130 -6.31 8.48 -5.78
N PHE A 131 -5.45 7.51 -6.04
CA PHE A 131 -5.12 6.96 -7.37
C PHE A 131 -5.46 5.48 -7.40
N ALA A 132 -6.75 5.17 -7.42
CA ALA A 132 -7.22 3.79 -7.48
C ALA A 132 -7.37 3.34 -8.94
N GLU A 133 -6.92 2.12 -9.26
CA GLU A 133 -7.13 1.56 -10.60
C GLU A 133 -8.62 1.48 -10.91
N GLU A 134 -8.98 1.68 -12.16
CA GLU A 134 -10.38 1.66 -12.58
C GLU A 134 -10.95 0.25 -12.57
N GLY A 135 -12.27 0.16 -12.45
CA GLY A 135 -12.99 -1.10 -12.57
C GLY A 135 -12.96 -1.96 -11.31
N LYS A 136 -12.78 -1.35 -10.14
CA LYS A 136 -12.77 -2.11 -8.88
C LYS A 136 -14.00 -2.99 -8.75
N CYS A 137 -13.78 -4.29 -8.64
CA CYS A 137 -14.84 -5.26 -8.41
C CYS A 137 -14.26 -6.54 -7.81
N ASP A 138 -15.14 -7.38 -7.26
CA ASP A 138 -14.74 -8.72 -6.82
C ASP A 138 -14.42 -9.59 -8.04
N ASN A 139 -13.40 -10.43 -7.90
CA ASN A 139 -13.01 -11.42 -8.91
C ASN A 139 -12.76 -10.82 -10.31
N HIS A 140 -12.12 -9.65 -10.35
CA HIS A 140 -11.76 -9.00 -11.60
C HIS A 140 -10.83 -9.89 -12.44
N ASP A 141 -11.08 -9.95 -13.75
CA ASP A 141 -10.32 -10.82 -14.67
C ASP A 141 -8.89 -10.37 -14.87
N GLU A 142 -8.63 -9.08 -14.71
CA GLU A 142 -7.32 -8.47 -14.94
C GLU A 142 -6.73 -7.91 -13.65
N ASP A 143 -5.44 -7.61 -13.69
CA ASP A 143 -4.70 -6.96 -12.60
C ASP A 143 -4.18 -5.60 -13.10
N PRO A 144 -5.06 -4.57 -13.14
CA PRO A 144 -4.67 -3.28 -13.73
C PRO A 144 -3.56 -2.59 -12.94
N TYR A 145 -2.64 -1.99 -13.68
CA TYR A 145 -1.53 -1.23 -13.12
C TYR A 145 -1.18 -0.07 -14.06
N ASP A 146 -1.69 1.10 -13.76
CA ASP A 146 -1.50 2.32 -14.54
C ASP A 146 -1.60 3.57 -13.65
N ILE A 147 -2.80 3.87 -13.16
CA ILE A 147 -3.10 5.08 -12.38
C ILE A 147 -2.27 5.15 -11.09
N SER A 148 -2.06 4.02 -10.44
CA SER A 148 -1.33 3.90 -9.18
C SER A 148 0.18 3.78 -9.34
N SER A 149 0.70 3.86 -10.57
CA SER A 149 2.13 3.78 -10.81
C SER A 149 2.86 4.97 -10.17
N PRO A 150 4.11 4.77 -9.71
CA PRO A 150 4.87 5.87 -9.12
C PRO A 150 5.08 7.03 -10.08
N GLU A 151 5.25 6.75 -11.38
CA GLU A 151 5.39 7.78 -12.41
C GLU A 151 4.15 8.67 -12.49
N ASN A 152 2.97 8.07 -12.54
CA ASN A 152 1.71 8.83 -12.60
C ASN A 152 1.46 9.63 -11.33
N VAL A 153 1.68 9.03 -10.18
CA VAL A 153 1.53 9.70 -8.88
C VAL A 153 2.49 10.89 -8.78
N TYR A 154 3.74 10.70 -9.19
CA TYR A 154 4.75 11.74 -9.16
C TYR A 154 4.35 12.95 -10.01
N GLU A 155 3.83 12.72 -11.21
CA GLU A 155 3.38 13.80 -12.11
C GLU A 155 2.20 14.59 -11.54
N LYS A 156 1.37 13.97 -10.71
CA LYS A 156 0.16 14.59 -10.14
C LYS A 156 0.40 15.30 -8.80
N LEU A 157 1.59 15.20 -8.25
CA LEU A 157 1.94 15.88 -6.99
C LEU A 157 2.18 17.38 -7.18
#